data_f2b9797b56484a40e1dd9b290392661c
#
_entry.id   f2b9797b56484a40e1dd9b290392661c
#
_cell.length_a   1.000
_cell.length_b   1.000
_cell.length_c   1.000
_cell.angle_alpha   90.00
_cell.angle_beta   90.00
_cell.angle_gamma   90.00
#
_symmetry.space_group_name_H-M   'P 1'
#
loop_
_entity.id
_entity.type
_entity.pdbx_description
1 polymer ?
#
loop_
_entity_poly.entity_id
_entity_poly.type
_entity_poly.pdbx_seq_one_letter_code
_entity_poly.pdbx_strand_id
1 'polypeptide(L)'
;MRHERCEMRQEIARVIALFILCANSFTDVRCHEISLFLTAAGGIAGITIWCMGSGQEIPLPASIIPGMCFLLFSFLSRGAVGAGDGLVLIAMAGCLPVTDLVITAFCGMFLASVYAGFMLLSGSGGRRSFAFVPFLLGGYVLYLMI
;
A
#
# COMPACT_ATOMS: atom_id res chain seq x y z
N MET A 1 -7.33 2.87 -30.54
CA MET A 1 -6.07 3.59 -30.24
C MET A 1 -6.05 4.33 -28.90
N ARG A 2 -7.09 5.10 -28.50
CA ARG A 2 -7.09 5.80 -27.20
C ARG A 2 -7.36 4.81 -26.03
N HIS A 3 -8.24 3.85 -26.20
CA HIS A 3 -8.62 2.85 -25.21
C HIS A 3 -7.45 1.91 -24.89
N GLU A 4 -6.78 1.36 -25.89
CA GLU A 4 -5.61 0.49 -25.71
C GLU A 4 -4.45 1.17 -24.97
N ARG A 5 -4.26 2.47 -25.19
CA ARG A 5 -3.25 3.25 -24.48
C ARG A 5 -3.59 3.46 -23.00
N CYS A 6 -4.88 3.56 -22.65
CA CYS A 6 -5.30 3.66 -21.26
C CYS A 6 -5.08 2.34 -20.53
N GLU A 7 -5.45 1.21 -21.14
CA GLU A 7 -5.25 -0.12 -20.54
C GLU A 7 -3.77 -0.42 -20.31
N MET A 8 -2.93 -0.18 -21.31
CA MET A 8 -1.48 -0.40 -21.17
C MET A 8 -0.87 0.46 -20.05
N ARG A 9 -1.34 1.68 -19.85
CA ARG A 9 -0.86 2.55 -18.77
C ARG A 9 -1.32 2.05 -17.39
N GLN A 10 -2.53 1.53 -17.30
CA GLN A 10 -3.02 0.92 -16.04
C GLN A 10 -2.21 -0.31 -15.68
N GLU A 11 -1.88 -1.16 -16.64
CA GLU A 11 -1.02 -2.33 -16.40
C GLU A 11 0.39 -1.91 -15.93
N ILE A 12 0.97 -0.91 -16.56
CA ILE A 12 2.26 -0.35 -16.12
C ILE A 12 2.17 0.19 -14.69
N ALA A 13 1.11 0.93 -14.38
CA ALA A 13 0.89 1.47 -13.04
C ALA A 13 0.75 0.37 -11.97
N ARG A 14 0.04 -0.73 -12.28
CA ARG A 14 -0.08 -1.91 -11.41
C ARG A 14 1.28 -2.58 -11.18
N VAL A 15 2.08 -2.74 -12.21
CA VAL A 15 3.44 -3.32 -12.09
C VAL A 15 4.33 -2.42 -11.25
N ILE A 16 4.26 -1.11 -11.41
CA ILE A 16 5.02 -0.16 -10.58
C ILE A 16 4.57 -0.24 -9.12
N ALA A 17 3.26 -0.30 -8.87
CA ALA A 17 2.73 -0.46 -7.52
C ALA A 17 3.23 -1.77 -6.86
N LEU A 18 3.22 -2.88 -7.62
CA LEU A 18 3.77 -4.15 -7.16
C LEU A 18 5.26 -4.03 -6.80
N PHE A 19 6.04 -3.38 -7.66
CA PHE A 19 7.48 -3.18 -7.41
C PHE A 19 7.74 -2.35 -6.16
N ILE A 20 6.98 -1.26 -5.96
CA ILE A 20 7.06 -0.40 -4.77
C ILE A 20 6.75 -1.23 -3.51
N LEU A 21 5.68 -2.03 -3.55
CA LEU A 21 5.31 -2.88 -2.42
C LEU A 21 6.34 -3.96 -2.12
N CYS A 22 6.87 -4.64 -3.15
CA CYS A 22 7.92 -5.65 -2.98
C CYS A 22 9.18 -5.05 -2.35
N ALA A 23 9.61 -3.91 -2.86
CA ALA A 23 10.82 -3.25 -2.37
C ALA A 23 10.65 -2.73 -0.93
N ASN A 24 9.51 -2.11 -0.60
CA ASN A 24 9.23 -1.68 0.76
C ASN A 24 9.01 -2.87 1.72
N SER A 25 8.36 -3.94 1.25
CA SER A 25 8.21 -5.18 2.04
C SER A 25 9.55 -5.79 2.41
N PHE A 26 10.50 -5.80 1.47
CA PHE A 26 11.84 -6.33 1.73
C PHE A 26 12.60 -5.49 2.77
N THR A 27 12.53 -4.16 2.68
CA THR A 27 13.15 -3.25 3.65
C THR A 27 12.47 -3.31 5.02
N ASP A 28 11.14 -3.39 5.06
CA ASP A 28 10.37 -3.50 6.30
C ASP A 28 10.70 -4.79 7.07
N VAL A 29 10.84 -5.92 6.37
CA VAL A 29 11.24 -7.19 6.99
C VAL A 29 12.68 -7.16 7.51
N ARG A 30 13.61 -6.49 6.80
CA ARG A 30 15.02 -6.47 7.18
C ARG A 30 15.38 -5.47 8.25
N CYS A 31 14.84 -4.26 8.13
CA CYS A 31 15.26 -3.12 8.96
C CYS A 31 14.16 -2.68 9.93
N HIS A 32 12.94 -3.19 9.83
CA HIS A 32 11.75 -2.70 10.55
C HIS A 32 11.55 -1.18 10.37
N GLU A 33 12.08 -0.65 9.28
CA GLU A 33 11.97 0.75 8.88
C GLU A 33 11.57 0.82 7.41
N ILE A 34 10.55 1.64 7.13
CA ILE A 34 10.15 1.91 5.75
C ILE A 34 11.14 2.89 5.15
N SER A 35 11.70 2.54 4.00
CA SER A 35 12.59 3.44 3.27
C SER A 35 11.78 4.63 2.74
N LEU A 36 11.88 5.77 3.44
CA LEU A 36 11.26 7.04 3.02
C LEU A 36 11.68 7.44 1.60
N PHE A 37 12.92 7.15 1.23
CA PHE A 37 13.42 7.42 -0.11
C PHE A 37 12.68 6.61 -1.18
N LEU A 38 12.49 5.32 -0.93
CA LEU A 38 11.81 4.42 -1.85
C LEU A 38 10.32 4.76 -1.97
N THR A 39 9.70 5.08 -0.85
CA THR A 39 8.29 5.50 -0.79
C THR A 39 8.09 6.84 -1.49
N ALA A 40 9.00 7.81 -1.29
CA ALA A 40 8.97 9.09 -2.00
C ALA A 40 9.17 8.94 -3.50
N ALA A 41 10.15 8.11 -3.92
CA ALA A 41 10.37 7.81 -5.33
C ALA A 41 9.14 7.16 -5.98
N GLY A 42 8.49 6.23 -5.27
CA GLY A 42 7.23 5.61 -5.68
C GLY A 42 6.10 6.63 -5.82
N GLY A 43 5.97 7.55 -4.85
CA GLY A 43 5.00 8.64 -4.91
C GLY A 43 5.21 9.57 -6.10
N ILE A 44 6.45 9.94 -6.39
CA ILE A 44 6.81 10.77 -7.56
C ILE A 44 6.46 10.03 -8.86
N ALA A 45 6.79 8.74 -8.95
CA ALA A 45 6.44 7.92 -10.10
C ALA A 45 4.92 7.83 -10.27
N GLY A 46 4.16 7.64 -9.19
CA GLY A 46 2.70 7.64 -9.21
C GLY A 46 2.11 8.96 -9.71
N ILE A 47 2.59 10.09 -9.20
CA ILE A 47 2.15 11.42 -9.62
C ILE A 47 2.45 11.65 -11.11
N THR A 48 3.64 11.26 -11.58
CA THR A 48 3.99 11.38 -13.01
C THR A 48 3.06 10.56 -13.91
N ILE A 49 2.74 9.33 -13.52
CA ILE A 49 1.79 8.47 -14.24
C ILE A 49 0.41 9.13 -14.27
N TRP A 50 -0.04 9.65 -13.14
CA TRP A 50 -1.32 10.36 -13.06
C TRP A 50 -1.36 11.59 -13.96
N CYS A 51 -0.32 12.44 -13.95
CA CYS A 51 -0.20 13.61 -14.82
C CYS A 51 -0.17 13.26 -16.30
N MET A 52 0.34 12.08 -16.67
CA MET A 52 0.33 11.58 -18.05
C MET A 52 -1.05 11.08 -18.50
N GLY A 53 -2.07 11.20 -17.67
CA GLY A 53 -3.44 10.80 -17.96
C GLY A 53 -3.62 9.29 -17.95
N SER A 54 -3.54 8.69 -16.77
CA SER A 54 -3.70 7.25 -16.53
C SER A 54 -5.12 6.71 -16.80
N GLY A 55 -6.04 7.57 -17.24
CA GLY A 55 -7.45 7.18 -17.45
C GLY A 55 -8.23 6.93 -16.16
N GLN A 56 -7.66 7.25 -15.01
CA GLN A 56 -8.38 7.18 -13.75
C GLN A 56 -9.46 8.27 -13.73
N GLU A 57 -10.71 7.86 -13.67
CA GLU A 57 -11.87 8.76 -13.57
C GLU A 57 -11.93 9.49 -12.23
N ILE A 58 -11.23 8.95 -11.21
CA ILE A 58 -11.24 9.48 -9.86
C ILE A 58 -10.05 10.45 -9.68
N PRO A 59 -10.28 11.65 -9.16
CA PRO A 59 -9.21 12.64 -8.97
C PRO A 59 -8.19 12.13 -7.92
N LEU A 60 -6.91 12.42 -8.15
CA LEU A 60 -5.81 12.07 -7.24
C LEU A 60 -6.10 12.38 -5.76
N PRO A 61 -6.74 13.51 -5.38
CA PRO A 61 -7.09 13.78 -3.98
C PRO A 61 -7.94 12.70 -3.33
N ALA A 62 -8.88 12.09 -4.07
CA ALA A 62 -9.72 11.01 -3.54
C ALA A 62 -8.92 9.73 -3.28
N SER A 63 -7.93 9.44 -4.11
CA SER A 63 -7.06 8.26 -3.93
C SER A 63 -6.11 8.39 -2.74
N ILE A 64 -5.80 9.61 -2.30
CA ILE A 64 -4.95 9.85 -1.13
C ILE A 64 -5.71 9.63 0.19
N ILE A 65 -7.04 9.72 0.20
CA ILE A 65 -7.86 9.64 1.42
C ILE A 65 -7.58 8.37 2.23
N PRO A 66 -7.53 7.16 1.68
CA PRO A 66 -7.25 5.95 2.47
C PRO A 66 -5.91 6.02 3.20
N GLY A 67 -4.86 6.49 2.54
CA GLY A 67 -3.55 6.66 3.17
C GLY A 67 -3.53 7.73 4.26
N MET A 68 -4.24 8.84 4.05
CA MET A 68 -4.41 9.87 5.08
C MET A 68 -5.19 9.36 6.29
N CYS A 69 -6.24 8.57 6.09
CA CYS A 69 -6.97 7.91 7.18
C CYS A 69 -6.05 6.98 7.97
N PHE A 70 -5.19 6.22 7.30
CA PHE A 70 -4.20 5.36 7.95
C PHE A 70 -3.19 6.14 8.77
N LEU A 71 -2.67 7.27 8.25
CA LEU A 71 -1.78 8.16 8.98
C LEU A 71 -2.45 8.75 10.22
N LEU A 72 -3.68 9.22 10.07
CA LEU A 72 -4.46 9.77 11.18
C LEU A 72 -4.69 8.71 12.26
N PHE A 73 -5.05 7.49 11.85
CA PHE A 73 -5.24 6.37 12.76
C PHE A 73 -3.93 5.98 13.48
N SER A 74 -2.81 5.99 12.77
CA SER A 74 -1.48 5.79 13.35
C SER A 74 -1.17 6.85 14.42
N PHE A 75 -1.47 8.10 14.13
CA PHE A 75 -1.26 9.20 15.08
C PHE A 75 -2.17 9.06 16.32
N LEU A 76 -3.45 8.75 16.14
CA LEU A 76 -4.41 8.56 17.23
C LEU A 76 -4.07 7.34 18.10
N SER A 77 -3.57 6.28 17.50
CA SER A 77 -3.19 5.04 18.21
C SER A 77 -1.81 5.13 18.88
N ARG A 78 -1.20 6.33 18.93
CA ARG A 78 0.12 6.57 19.51
C ARG A 78 1.22 5.65 18.98
N GLY A 79 1.19 5.37 17.69
CA GLY A 79 2.19 4.54 17.03
C GLY A 79 1.97 3.03 17.15
N ALA A 80 0.79 2.59 17.58
CA ALA A 80 0.44 1.16 17.56
C ALA A 80 0.36 0.61 16.12
N VAL A 81 0.02 1.47 15.16
CA VAL A 81 0.09 1.19 13.71
C VAL A 81 1.21 2.04 13.11
N GLY A 82 2.03 1.45 12.25
CA GLY A 82 3.16 2.13 11.63
C GLY A 82 2.72 3.31 10.74
N ALA A 83 3.21 4.51 11.01
CA ALA A 83 2.96 5.68 10.16
C ALA A 83 3.46 5.47 8.73
N GLY A 84 4.48 4.64 8.57
CA GLY A 84 5.05 4.28 7.27
C GLY A 84 4.07 3.56 6.36
N ASP A 85 3.16 2.76 6.91
CA ASP A 85 2.16 2.02 6.13
C ASP A 85 1.20 2.99 5.42
N GLY A 86 0.80 4.07 6.12
CA GLY A 86 0.01 5.15 5.54
C GLY A 86 0.75 5.88 4.43
N LEU A 87 2.07 6.09 4.58
CA LEU A 87 2.91 6.72 3.54
C LEU A 87 3.03 5.83 2.29
N VAL A 88 3.16 4.51 2.47
CA VAL A 88 3.15 3.55 1.34
C VAL A 88 1.82 3.59 0.59
N LEU A 89 0.69 3.64 1.30
CA LEU A 89 -0.64 3.77 0.69
C LEU A 89 -0.78 5.09 -0.09
N ILE A 90 -0.27 6.20 0.44
CA ILE A 90 -0.26 7.49 -0.26
C ILE A 90 0.60 7.41 -1.54
N ALA A 91 1.77 6.77 -1.45
CA ALA A 91 2.63 6.59 -2.62
C ALA A 91 1.95 5.76 -3.73
N MET A 92 1.15 4.76 -3.34
CA MET A 92 0.37 3.94 -4.28
C MET A 92 -0.85 4.66 -4.87
N ALA A 93 -1.33 5.71 -4.21
CA ALA A 93 -2.52 6.46 -4.66
C ALA A 93 -2.38 7.08 -6.06
N GLY A 94 -1.14 7.35 -6.50
CA GLY A 94 -0.87 7.81 -7.87
C GLY A 94 -0.89 6.69 -8.91
N CYS A 95 -0.72 5.44 -8.49
CA CYS A 95 -0.64 4.27 -9.37
C CYS A 95 -1.97 3.52 -9.47
N LEU A 96 -2.77 3.50 -8.40
CA LEU A 96 -3.98 2.71 -8.29
C LEU A 96 -5.22 3.57 -8.08
N PRO A 97 -6.37 3.20 -8.66
CA PRO A 97 -7.64 3.82 -8.33
C PRO A 97 -7.99 3.57 -6.85
N VAL A 98 -8.81 4.46 -6.29
CA VAL A 98 -9.16 4.42 -4.86
C VAL A 98 -9.81 3.08 -4.46
N THR A 99 -10.61 2.50 -5.33
CA THR A 99 -11.27 1.20 -5.11
C THR A 99 -10.25 0.07 -4.90
N ASP A 100 -9.26 -0.02 -5.79
CA ASP A 100 -8.23 -1.05 -5.76
C ASP A 100 -7.33 -0.87 -4.52
N LEU A 101 -7.04 0.39 -4.19
CA LEU A 101 -6.25 0.75 -3.00
C LEU A 101 -6.98 0.35 -1.71
N VAL A 102 -8.28 0.63 -1.62
CA VAL A 102 -9.11 0.28 -0.46
C VAL A 102 -9.21 -1.24 -0.32
N ILE A 103 -9.48 -1.97 -1.40
CA ILE A 103 -9.55 -3.43 -1.39
C ILE A 103 -8.21 -4.02 -0.94
N THR A 104 -7.11 -3.53 -1.49
CA THR A 104 -5.74 -3.94 -1.11
C THR A 104 -5.49 -3.72 0.38
N ALA A 105 -5.84 -2.55 0.90
CA ALA A 105 -5.68 -2.22 2.31
C ALA A 105 -6.52 -3.13 3.21
N PHE A 106 -7.79 -3.37 2.87
CA PHE A 106 -8.66 -4.28 3.62
C PHE A 106 -8.14 -5.72 3.62
N CYS A 107 -7.72 -6.24 2.47
CA CYS A 107 -7.14 -7.58 2.38
C CYS A 107 -5.85 -7.68 3.20
N GLY A 108 -4.99 -6.67 3.13
CA GLY A 108 -3.76 -6.61 3.93
C GLY A 108 -4.05 -6.58 5.44
N MET A 109 -5.01 -5.76 5.88
CA MET A 109 -5.44 -5.72 7.28
C MET A 109 -6.05 -7.05 7.74
N PHE A 110 -6.84 -7.70 6.90
CA PHE A 110 -7.42 -9.00 7.21
C PHE A 110 -6.31 -10.05 7.41
N LEU A 111 -5.35 -10.13 6.49
CA LEU A 111 -4.21 -11.04 6.61
C LEU A 111 -3.38 -10.76 7.88
N ALA A 112 -3.11 -9.50 8.16
CA ALA A 112 -2.39 -9.08 9.37
C ALA A 112 -3.15 -9.46 10.65
N SER A 113 -4.48 -9.31 10.66
CA SER A 113 -5.34 -9.67 11.79
C SER A 113 -5.34 -11.18 12.05
N VAL A 114 -5.41 -11.99 10.99
CA VAL A 114 -5.33 -13.46 11.09
C VAL A 114 -3.97 -13.87 11.65
N TYR A 115 -2.89 -13.28 11.15
CA TYR A 115 -1.54 -13.55 11.65
C TYR A 115 -1.37 -13.15 13.11
N ALA A 116 -1.85 -11.96 13.50
CA ALA A 116 -1.82 -11.49 14.88
C ALA A 116 -2.63 -12.40 15.80
N GLY A 117 -3.82 -12.84 15.39
CA GLY A 117 -4.64 -13.79 16.12
C GLY A 117 -3.94 -15.12 16.32
N PHE A 118 -3.29 -15.66 15.30
CA PHE A 118 -2.50 -16.88 15.41
C PHE A 118 -1.34 -16.74 16.41
N MET A 119 -0.65 -15.59 16.37
CA MET A 119 0.46 -15.29 17.29
C MET A 119 0.00 -15.22 18.75
N LEU A 120 -1.18 -14.63 18.99
CA LEU A 120 -1.78 -14.57 20.33
C LEU A 120 -2.14 -15.97 20.86
N LEU A 121 -2.73 -16.82 20.02
CA LEU A 121 -3.10 -18.21 20.37
C LEU A 121 -1.87 -19.09 20.63
N SER A 122 -0.75 -18.82 19.95
CA SER A 122 0.51 -19.54 20.11
C SER A 122 1.31 -19.13 21.37
N GLY A 123 0.77 -18.25 22.21
CA GLY A 123 1.41 -17.82 23.46
C GLY A 123 2.67 -16.96 23.25
N SER A 124 3.00 -16.60 22.02
CA SER A 124 4.15 -15.77 21.68
C SER A 124 3.89 -14.26 21.89
N GLY A 125 2.95 -13.91 22.77
CA GLY A 125 2.44 -12.57 23.04
C GLY A 125 3.45 -11.59 23.65
N GLY A 126 4.64 -11.47 23.05
CA GLY A 126 5.56 -10.38 23.33
C GLY A 126 5.21 -9.17 22.43
N ARG A 127 5.47 -7.95 22.91
CA ARG A 127 5.44 -6.69 22.16
C ARG A 127 6.40 -6.72 20.94
N ARG A 128 6.12 -7.56 19.96
CA ARG A 128 6.89 -7.58 18.73
C ARG A 128 6.18 -6.66 17.74
N SER A 129 6.83 -5.56 17.39
CA SER A 129 6.52 -4.82 16.19
C SER A 129 6.63 -5.79 15.02
N PHE A 130 5.55 -6.02 14.29
CA PHE A 130 5.58 -6.83 13.08
C PHE A 130 5.47 -5.94 11.85
N ALA A 131 6.17 -6.34 10.82
CA ALA A 131 6.16 -5.65 9.54
C ALA A 131 4.76 -5.78 8.91
N PHE A 132 4.08 -4.67 8.62
CA PHE A 132 2.74 -4.67 8.01
C PHE A 132 2.80 -4.69 6.48
N VAL A 133 3.83 -4.09 5.87
CA VAL A 133 3.96 -3.97 4.40
C VAL A 133 3.91 -5.32 3.68
N PRO A 134 4.50 -6.43 4.19
CA PRO A 134 4.34 -7.74 3.57
C PRO A 134 2.89 -8.23 3.51
N PHE A 135 2.07 -7.88 4.50
CA PHE A 135 0.64 -8.22 4.47
C PHE A 135 -0.12 -7.36 3.47
N LEU A 136 0.28 -6.09 3.29
CA LEU A 136 -0.24 -5.22 2.25
C LEU A 136 0.12 -5.77 0.85
N LEU A 137 1.34 -6.24 0.67
CA LEU A 137 1.76 -6.93 -0.55
C LEU A 137 0.92 -8.18 -0.81
N GLY A 138 0.71 -9.03 0.22
CA GLY A 138 -0.16 -10.21 0.13
C GLY A 138 -1.59 -9.84 -0.25
N GLY A 139 -2.14 -8.78 0.34
CA GLY A 139 -3.46 -8.23 0.01
C GLY A 139 -3.56 -7.75 -1.43
N TYR A 140 -2.51 -7.12 -1.94
CA TYR A 140 -2.44 -6.68 -3.34
C TYR A 140 -2.37 -7.85 -4.32
N VAL A 141 -1.55 -8.86 -4.02
CA VAL A 141 -1.49 -10.08 -4.84
C VAL A 141 -2.84 -10.81 -4.84
N LEU A 142 -3.50 -10.88 -3.69
CA LEU A 142 -4.85 -11.47 -3.59
C LEU A 142 -5.86 -10.69 -4.44
N TYR A 143 -5.80 -9.36 -4.40
CA TYR A 143 -6.63 -8.49 -5.24
C TYR A 143 -6.40 -8.75 -6.74
N LEU A 144 -5.15 -8.95 -7.17
CA LEU A 144 -4.83 -9.23 -8.57
C LEU A 144 -5.32 -10.62 -9.05
N MET A 145 -5.62 -11.53 -8.12
CA MET A 145 -6.12 -12.88 -8.43
C MET A 145 -7.66 -12.97 -8.50
N ILE A 146 -8.36 -11.97 -7.98
CA ILE A 146 -9.83 -11.89 -7.98
C ILE A 146 -10.30 -11.16 -9.24
#